data_25163182ef52e89bd181139ab3755e56
#
_entry.id   25163182ef52e89bd181139ab3755e56
#
_cell.length_a   1.000
_cell.length_b   1.000
_cell.length_c   1.000
_cell.angle_alpha   90.00
_cell.angle_beta   90.00
_cell.angle_gamma   90.00
#
_symmetry.space_group_name_H-M   'P 1'
#
loop_
_entity.id
_entity.type
_entity.pdbx_description
1 polymer ?
#
loop_
_entity_poly.entity_id
_entity_poly.type
_entity_poly.pdbx_seq_one_letter_code
_entity_poly.pdbx_strand_id
1 'polypeptide(L)'
;MRNRNVWALLLALSLMITAAAGLAEPPVQTEGIEIPVIEDMKKFEIPENDAMVFMADMKCGWNLGNTFDAYNGYSMHSQGTSMESSWVGVKTTPELIAAIKEAGFNTIRIPVSWHNHVDENYVIDPEWIDRVREVADWALDQGMYVIVNTHHDNDVKYYYPDTLHYDSSAAYLSAIWTQMAEKFKDCDDHLIL
;
A
#
# COMPACT_ATOMS: atom_id res chain seq x y z
N MET A 1 -67.49 -13.02 12.96
CA MET A 1 -66.34 -12.16 12.65
C MET A 1 -65.15 -12.43 13.58
N ARG A 2 -64.76 -13.67 13.87
CA ARG A 2 -63.72 -13.95 14.92
C ARG A 2 -62.51 -14.77 14.46
N ASN A 3 -62.40 -15.09 13.17
CA ASN A 3 -61.29 -15.94 12.68
C ASN A 3 -60.27 -15.22 11.76
N ARG A 4 -60.56 -14.02 11.31
CA ARG A 4 -59.60 -13.31 10.37
C ARG A 4 -58.38 -12.75 11.07
N ASN A 5 -58.52 -12.33 12.34
CA ASN A 5 -57.37 -11.73 13.07
C ASN A 5 -56.38 -12.79 13.62
N VAL A 6 -56.83 -14.03 13.88
CA VAL A 6 -55.99 -15.11 14.34
C VAL A 6 -55.03 -15.58 13.22
N TRP A 7 -55.55 -15.63 11.98
CA TRP A 7 -54.70 -16.04 10.82
C TRP A 7 -53.69 -14.95 10.45
N ALA A 8 -54.05 -13.67 10.60
CA ALA A 8 -53.09 -12.55 10.39
C ALA A 8 -51.96 -12.57 11.42
N LEU A 9 -52.25 -12.93 12.71
CA LEU A 9 -51.23 -13.00 13.74
C LEU A 9 -50.33 -14.22 13.52
N LEU A 10 -50.83 -15.35 13.08
CA LEU A 10 -50.05 -16.54 12.78
C LEU A 10 -49.15 -16.35 11.55
N LEU A 11 -49.63 -15.61 10.52
CA LEU A 11 -48.82 -15.27 9.35
C LEU A 11 -47.71 -14.25 9.70
N ALA A 12 -48.01 -13.27 10.55
CA ALA A 12 -47.00 -12.33 11.01
C ALA A 12 -45.92 -13.00 11.90
N LEU A 13 -46.33 -13.96 12.74
CA LEU A 13 -45.40 -14.73 13.57
C LEU A 13 -44.52 -15.65 12.75
N SER A 14 -45.06 -16.31 11.70
CA SER A 14 -44.27 -17.16 10.79
C SER A 14 -43.32 -16.36 9.92
N LEU A 15 -43.67 -15.13 9.49
CA LEU A 15 -42.77 -14.21 8.76
C LEU A 15 -41.66 -13.67 9.66
N MET A 16 -41.88 -13.44 10.95
CA MET A 16 -40.85 -13.01 11.89
C MET A 16 -39.87 -14.17 12.22
N ILE A 17 -40.34 -15.41 12.27
CA ILE A 17 -39.46 -16.56 12.51
C ILE A 17 -38.59 -16.88 11.29
N THR A 18 -39.09 -16.66 10.06
CA THR A 18 -38.28 -16.84 8.84
C THR A 18 -37.30 -15.69 8.60
N ALA A 19 -37.60 -14.47 9.07
CA ALA A 19 -36.66 -13.37 9.00
C ALA A 19 -35.51 -13.48 10.01
N ALA A 20 -35.73 -14.16 11.15
CA ALA A 20 -34.67 -14.40 12.14
C ALA A 20 -33.72 -15.56 11.76
N ALA A 21 -34.13 -16.46 10.88
CA ALA A 21 -33.29 -17.57 10.41
C ALA A 21 -32.32 -17.17 9.29
N GLY A 22 -32.42 -15.95 8.75
CA GLY A 22 -31.58 -15.47 7.64
C GLY A 22 -30.35 -14.64 8.05
N LEU A 23 -30.12 -14.43 9.34
CA LEU A 23 -28.98 -13.68 9.87
C LEU A 23 -28.01 -14.53 10.70
N ALA A 24 -27.93 -15.83 10.42
CA ALA A 24 -26.80 -16.60 10.90
C ALA A 24 -25.57 -16.10 10.11
N GLU A 25 -24.66 -15.43 10.81
CA GLU A 25 -23.34 -15.13 10.23
C GLU A 25 -22.78 -16.43 9.65
N PRO A 26 -22.18 -16.37 8.44
CA PRO A 26 -21.51 -17.54 7.90
C PRO A 26 -20.50 -18.02 8.94
N PRO A 27 -20.36 -19.35 9.14
CA PRO A 27 -19.42 -19.87 10.11
C PRO A 27 -18.04 -19.27 9.78
N VAL A 28 -17.45 -18.57 10.74
CA VAL A 28 -16.07 -18.13 10.65
C VAL A 28 -15.24 -19.39 10.46
N GLN A 29 -14.58 -19.52 9.32
CA GLN A 29 -13.67 -20.61 9.05
C GLN A 29 -12.49 -20.47 10.01
N THR A 30 -12.55 -21.19 11.13
CA THR A 30 -11.52 -21.18 12.17
C THR A 30 -10.39 -22.16 11.88
N GLU A 31 -10.52 -22.99 10.86
CA GLU A 31 -9.45 -23.83 10.37
C GLU A 31 -8.64 -23.05 9.32
N GLY A 32 -7.35 -22.94 9.56
CA GLY A 32 -6.43 -22.27 8.66
C GLY A 32 -6.46 -22.91 7.28
N ILE A 33 -6.16 -22.11 6.25
CA ILE A 33 -5.99 -22.63 4.89
C ILE A 33 -4.84 -23.62 4.93
N GLU A 34 -5.12 -24.89 4.65
CA GLU A 34 -4.11 -25.92 4.51
C GLU A 34 -3.34 -25.64 3.19
N ILE A 35 -2.12 -25.16 3.29
CA ILE A 35 -1.25 -24.95 2.13
C ILE A 35 -0.74 -26.32 1.70
N PRO A 36 -1.07 -26.80 0.49
CA PRO A 36 -0.62 -28.11 0.04
C PRO A 36 0.91 -28.15 -0.05
N VAL A 37 1.52 -29.20 0.48
CA VAL A 37 2.94 -29.44 0.32
C VAL A 37 3.19 -29.91 -1.11
N ILE A 38 3.94 -29.13 -1.89
CA ILE A 38 4.38 -29.54 -3.23
C ILE A 38 5.65 -30.38 -3.06
N GLU A 39 5.51 -31.71 -3.22
CA GLU A 39 6.57 -32.69 -2.91
C GLU A 39 7.85 -32.49 -3.73
N ASP A 40 7.75 -31.99 -4.96
CA ASP A 40 8.91 -31.79 -5.87
C ASP A 40 9.39 -30.34 -5.96
N MET A 41 8.99 -29.48 -5.01
CA MET A 41 9.46 -28.11 -5.00
C MET A 41 10.95 -28.05 -4.69
N LYS A 42 11.75 -27.62 -5.68
CA LYS A 42 13.18 -27.43 -5.55
C LYS A 42 13.47 -26.40 -4.48
N LYS A 43 13.90 -26.84 -3.30
CA LYS A 43 14.38 -25.93 -2.25
C LYS A 43 15.80 -25.52 -2.62
N PHE A 44 16.01 -24.22 -2.85
CA PHE A 44 17.35 -23.68 -2.93
C PHE A 44 17.87 -23.56 -1.51
N GLU A 45 19.00 -24.23 -1.23
CA GLU A 45 19.74 -24.00 0.02
C GLU A 45 20.42 -22.62 -0.09
N ILE A 46 19.76 -21.59 0.42
CA ILE A 46 20.35 -20.26 0.54
C ILE A 46 21.04 -20.23 1.89
N PRO A 47 22.37 -20.00 1.95
CA PRO A 47 23.08 -19.89 3.21
C PRO A 47 22.50 -18.79 4.08
N GLU A 48 22.42 -19.00 5.38
CA GLU A 48 22.04 -17.97 6.33
C GLU A 48 23.07 -16.83 6.27
N ASN A 49 22.56 -15.61 6.11
CA ASN A 49 23.36 -14.39 6.08
C ASN A 49 22.49 -13.22 6.57
N ASP A 50 23.12 -12.07 6.82
CA ASP A 50 22.45 -10.89 7.38
C ASP A 50 21.23 -10.43 6.56
N ALA A 51 21.30 -10.53 5.24
CA ALA A 51 20.17 -10.16 4.38
C ALA A 51 18.99 -11.13 4.54
N MET A 52 19.24 -12.43 4.73
CA MET A 52 18.18 -13.41 4.98
C MET A 52 17.54 -13.22 6.35
N VAL A 53 18.33 -12.87 7.36
CA VAL A 53 17.82 -12.52 8.70
C VAL A 53 16.95 -11.28 8.61
N PHE A 54 17.44 -10.23 7.95
CA PHE A 54 16.70 -9.00 7.72
C PHE A 54 15.35 -9.24 6.99
N MET A 55 15.37 -9.99 5.89
CA MET A 55 14.16 -10.33 5.14
C MET A 55 13.16 -11.16 5.98
N ALA A 56 13.66 -12.07 6.79
CA ALA A 56 12.80 -12.87 7.68
C ALA A 56 12.14 -12.01 8.76
N ASP A 57 12.81 -10.95 9.19
CA ASP A 57 12.30 -10.01 10.19
C ASP A 57 11.21 -9.06 9.63
N MET A 58 11.23 -8.82 8.33
CA MET A 58 10.17 -8.04 7.63
C MET A 58 8.79 -8.71 7.66
N LYS A 59 8.71 -10.01 7.88
CA LYS A 59 7.49 -10.84 8.06
C LYS A 59 6.37 -10.56 7.04
N CYS A 60 5.34 -9.81 7.47
CA CYS A 60 4.15 -9.52 6.68
C CYS A 60 4.05 -8.02 6.37
N GLY A 61 3.91 -7.69 5.08
CA GLY A 61 3.86 -6.32 4.61
C GLY A 61 2.46 -5.88 4.15
N TRP A 62 2.19 -4.60 4.34
CA TRP A 62 1.06 -3.89 3.77
C TRP A 62 1.52 -2.99 2.62
N ASN A 63 0.78 -2.95 1.52
CA ASN A 63 1.03 -2.00 0.44
C ASN A 63 0.07 -0.81 0.54
N LEU A 64 0.60 0.38 0.81
CA LEU A 64 -0.16 1.64 0.85
C LEU A 64 -0.39 2.16 -0.58
N GLY A 65 -1.08 1.35 -1.38
CA GLY A 65 -1.34 1.64 -2.79
C GLY A 65 -2.50 2.60 -3.01
N ASN A 66 -2.54 3.16 -4.22
CA ASN A 66 -3.53 4.15 -4.68
C ASN A 66 -3.52 5.47 -3.89
N THR A 67 -2.43 5.75 -3.18
CA THR A 67 -2.18 6.97 -2.40
C THR A 67 -1.11 7.81 -3.05
N PHE A 68 0.15 7.61 -2.68
CA PHE A 68 1.28 8.35 -3.26
C PHE A 68 1.63 7.93 -4.70
N ASP A 69 1.17 6.79 -5.13
CA ASP A 69 1.25 6.34 -6.52
C ASP A 69 0.12 6.88 -7.41
N ALA A 70 -0.87 7.58 -6.85
CA ALA A 70 -1.92 8.22 -7.62
C ALA A 70 -1.36 9.33 -8.52
N TYR A 71 -1.85 9.41 -9.77
CA TYR A 71 -1.47 10.42 -10.74
C TYR A 71 -2.63 10.77 -11.66
N ASN A 72 -2.55 11.94 -12.31
CA ASN A 72 -3.53 12.41 -13.27
C ASN A 72 -2.84 12.81 -14.57
N GLY A 73 -2.68 11.84 -15.46
CA GLY A 73 -1.91 11.99 -16.70
C GLY A 73 -0.40 12.05 -16.45
N TYR A 74 0.37 12.23 -17.52
CA TYR A 74 1.84 12.27 -17.46
C TYR A 74 2.35 13.72 -17.51
N SER A 75 1.79 14.58 -16.69
CA SER A 75 2.30 15.96 -16.51
C SER A 75 3.52 15.96 -15.60
N MET A 76 4.56 16.67 -15.99
CA MET A 76 5.73 16.93 -15.16
C MET A 76 5.55 18.14 -14.21
N HIS A 77 4.36 18.72 -14.15
CA HIS A 77 4.10 19.82 -13.24
C HIS A 77 3.53 19.30 -11.93
N SER A 78 3.99 19.83 -10.82
CA SER A 78 3.48 19.48 -9.51
C SER A 78 1.96 19.61 -9.44
N GLN A 79 1.30 18.57 -8.96
CA GLN A 79 -0.14 18.55 -8.74
C GLN A 79 -0.48 18.71 -7.25
N GLY A 80 0.54 18.96 -6.43
CA GLY A 80 0.41 19.19 -4.99
C GLY A 80 0.00 17.95 -4.19
N THR A 81 -0.04 18.10 -2.89
CA THR A 81 -0.34 17.00 -1.94
C THR A 81 -1.77 16.50 -1.97
N SER A 82 -2.67 17.14 -2.73
CA SER A 82 -4.04 16.64 -2.94
C SER A 82 -4.10 15.35 -3.76
N MET A 83 -3.03 15.06 -4.53
CA MET A 83 -2.94 13.82 -5.30
C MET A 83 -2.99 12.58 -4.42
N GLU A 84 -2.46 12.62 -3.21
CA GLU A 84 -2.50 11.51 -2.25
C GLU A 84 -3.90 10.92 -2.06
N SER A 85 -4.93 11.74 -2.11
CA SER A 85 -6.32 11.31 -1.91
C SER A 85 -7.13 11.19 -3.21
N SER A 86 -6.54 11.43 -4.36
CA SER A 86 -7.29 11.53 -5.63
C SER A 86 -7.93 10.21 -6.07
N TRP A 87 -7.33 9.06 -5.75
CA TRP A 87 -7.86 7.75 -6.10
C TRP A 87 -8.64 7.09 -4.96
N VAL A 88 -8.27 7.34 -3.70
CA VAL A 88 -8.89 6.67 -2.53
C VAL A 88 -9.85 7.57 -1.75
N GLY A 89 -9.86 8.89 -2.02
CA GLY A 89 -10.77 9.85 -1.41
C GLY A 89 -10.37 10.30 0.00
N VAL A 90 -9.30 9.77 0.58
CA VAL A 90 -8.83 10.10 1.93
C VAL A 90 -7.30 10.24 1.95
N LYS A 91 -6.77 11.07 2.82
CA LYS A 91 -5.33 11.14 3.10
C LYS A 91 -4.93 10.13 4.16
N THR A 92 -3.69 9.66 4.08
CA THR A 92 -3.08 8.82 5.12
C THR A 92 -2.96 9.59 6.42
N THR A 93 -3.24 8.92 7.54
CA THR A 93 -3.12 9.50 8.88
C THR A 93 -2.26 8.63 9.78
N PRO A 94 -1.69 9.18 10.88
CA PRO A 94 -0.97 8.38 11.87
C PRO A 94 -1.80 7.23 12.44
N GLU A 95 -3.12 7.43 12.61
CA GLU A 95 -4.04 6.41 13.12
C GLU A 95 -4.20 5.26 12.15
N LEU A 96 -4.19 5.52 10.83
CA LEU A 96 -4.21 4.47 9.82
C LEU A 96 -2.93 3.62 9.90
N ILE A 97 -1.76 4.26 10.02
CA ILE A 97 -0.49 3.53 10.18
C ILE A 97 -0.49 2.70 11.46
N ALA A 98 -0.98 3.27 12.57
CA ALA A 98 -1.13 2.54 13.84
C ALA A 98 -2.06 1.32 13.69
N ALA A 99 -3.20 1.47 13.01
CA ALA A 99 -4.12 0.36 12.79
C ALA A 99 -3.51 -0.76 11.92
N ILE A 100 -2.68 -0.41 10.92
CA ILE A 100 -1.92 -1.38 10.11
C ILE A 100 -0.94 -2.15 11.01
N LYS A 101 -0.21 -1.46 11.89
CA LYS A 101 0.70 -2.09 12.84
C LYS A 101 -0.04 -3.00 13.84
N GLU A 102 -1.16 -2.53 14.40
CA GLU A 102 -2.01 -3.31 15.32
C GLU A 102 -2.61 -4.55 14.66
N ALA A 103 -2.88 -4.50 13.35
CA ALA A 103 -3.33 -5.65 12.57
C ALA A 103 -2.24 -6.72 12.36
N GLY A 104 -1.00 -6.47 12.81
CA GLY A 104 0.10 -7.42 12.78
C GLY A 104 1.07 -7.25 11.62
N PHE A 105 0.90 -6.23 10.77
CA PHE A 105 1.88 -5.89 9.74
C PHE A 105 3.09 -5.19 10.37
N ASN A 106 4.29 -5.60 9.97
CA ASN A 106 5.52 -4.96 10.44
C ASN A 106 6.34 -4.35 9.31
N THR A 107 5.85 -4.44 8.08
CA THR A 107 6.44 -3.81 6.90
C THR A 107 5.35 -3.04 6.15
N ILE A 108 5.67 -1.84 5.68
CA ILE A 108 4.80 -1.06 4.82
C ILE A 108 5.56 -0.65 3.55
N ARG A 109 4.95 -0.86 2.38
CA ARG A 109 5.46 -0.32 1.14
C ARG A 109 4.64 0.89 0.74
N ILE A 110 5.31 2.00 0.50
CA ILE A 110 4.76 3.28 0.06
C ILE A 110 5.16 3.48 -1.41
N PRO A 111 4.34 3.04 -2.37
CA PRO A 111 4.61 3.29 -3.77
C PRO A 111 4.39 4.78 -4.08
N VAL A 112 5.32 5.38 -4.83
CA VAL A 112 5.26 6.81 -5.14
C VAL A 112 5.44 7.05 -6.63
N SER A 113 4.55 7.85 -7.21
CA SER A 113 4.70 8.40 -8.56
C SER A 113 5.31 9.80 -8.44
N TRP A 114 6.52 9.96 -8.95
CA TRP A 114 7.27 11.22 -8.85
C TRP A 114 7.03 12.16 -10.03
N HIS A 115 6.73 11.61 -11.21
CA HIS A 115 6.62 12.37 -12.45
C HIS A 115 5.62 13.54 -12.42
N ASN A 116 4.56 13.45 -11.64
CA ASN A 116 3.58 14.52 -11.46
C ASN A 116 4.00 15.56 -10.42
N HIS A 117 5.14 15.38 -9.80
CA HIS A 117 5.64 16.20 -8.69
C HIS A 117 7.08 16.67 -8.91
N VAL A 118 7.50 16.78 -10.16
CA VAL A 118 8.81 17.34 -10.55
C VAL A 118 8.64 18.49 -11.53
N ASP A 119 9.63 19.36 -11.58
CA ASP A 119 9.78 20.36 -12.63
C ASP A 119 10.53 19.81 -13.87
N GLU A 120 10.79 20.69 -14.84
CA GLU A 120 11.52 20.35 -16.07
C GLU A 120 12.97 19.94 -15.84
N ASN A 121 13.55 20.19 -14.67
CA ASN A 121 14.89 19.78 -14.27
C ASN A 121 14.88 18.55 -13.35
N TYR A 122 13.72 17.89 -13.22
CA TYR A 122 13.49 16.75 -12.32
C TYR A 122 13.67 17.10 -10.83
N VAL A 123 13.48 18.37 -10.45
CA VAL A 123 13.45 18.77 -9.04
C VAL A 123 12.10 18.43 -8.46
N ILE A 124 12.10 17.61 -7.42
CA ILE A 124 10.87 17.15 -6.73
C ILE A 124 10.27 18.34 -5.97
N ASP A 125 8.93 18.47 -6.05
CA ASP A 125 8.17 19.40 -5.22
C ASP A 125 8.47 19.12 -3.73
N PRO A 126 8.99 20.12 -3.00
CA PRO A 126 9.34 19.95 -1.59
C PRO A 126 8.16 19.52 -0.72
N GLU A 127 6.93 20.01 -0.99
CA GLU A 127 5.74 19.62 -0.21
C GLU A 127 5.40 18.13 -0.41
N TRP A 128 5.65 17.61 -1.62
CA TRP A 128 5.37 16.20 -1.91
C TRP A 128 6.36 15.26 -1.24
N ILE A 129 7.66 15.51 -1.38
CA ILE A 129 8.69 14.66 -0.75
C ILE A 129 8.64 14.77 0.78
N ASP A 130 8.29 15.95 1.32
CA ASP A 130 8.08 16.15 2.76
C ASP A 130 6.90 15.33 3.25
N ARG A 131 5.83 15.28 2.47
CA ARG A 131 4.65 14.48 2.82
C ARG A 131 4.91 12.97 2.75
N VAL A 132 5.66 12.51 1.75
CA VAL A 132 6.10 11.10 1.68
C VAL A 132 6.97 10.75 2.89
N ARG A 133 7.91 11.65 3.25
CA ARG A 133 8.77 11.48 4.43
C ARG A 133 7.95 11.43 5.72
N GLU A 134 6.99 12.30 5.89
CA GLU A 134 6.12 12.35 7.07
C GLU A 134 5.40 11.01 7.29
N VAL A 135 4.82 10.43 6.24
CA VAL A 135 4.12 9.15 6.35
C VAL A 135 5.09 7.99 6.60
N ALA A 136 6.29 8.04 6.00
CA ALA A 136 7.34 7.06 6.28
C ALA A 136 7.79 7.13 7.74
N ASP A 137 7.98 8.34 8.29
CA ASP A 137 8.36 8.54 9.69
C ASP A 137 7.32 7.97 10.65
N TRP A 138 6.02 8.13 10.39
CA TRP A 138 4.98 7.51 11.24
C TRP A 138 5.09 5.99 11.33
N ALA A 139 5.53 5.33 10.28
CA ALA A 139 5.73 3.89 10.28
C ALA A 139 7.06 3.50 10.95
N LEU A 140 8.15 4.22 10.66
CA LEU A 140 9.45 4.03 11.29
C LEU A 140 9.37 4.22 12.82
N ASP A 141 8.67 5.26 13.30
CA ASP A 141 8.46 5.55 14.72
C ASP A 141 7.74 4.39 15.46
N GLN A 142 7.01 3.56 14.73
CA GLN A 142 6.36 2.36 15.28
C GLN A 142 7.21 1.08 15.11
N GLY A 143 8.47 1.22 14.68
CA GLY A 143 9.37 0.10 14.44
C GLY A 143 8.91 -0.80 13.30
N MET A 144 8.33 -0.23 12.26
CA MET A 144 8.02 -0.93 11.01
C MET A 144 9.16 -0.78 10.01
N TYR A 145 9.33 -1.77 9.16
CA TYR A 145 10.12 -1.62 7.95
C TYR A 145 9.33 -0.82 6.91
N VAL A 146 10.00 0.10 6.23
CA VAL A 146 9.38 0.97 5.23
C VAL A 146 10.10 0.81 3.89
N ILE A 147 9.35 0.57 2.83
CA ILE A 147 9.88 0.52 1.46
C ILE A 147 9.28 1.69 0.69
N VAL A 148 10.12 2.60 0.20
CA VAL A 148 9.70 3.70 -0.69
C VAL A 148 10.31 3.48 -2.07
N ASN A 149 9.51 3.58 -3.12
CA ASN A 149 9.98 3.30 -4.48
C ASN A 149 9.46 4.30 -5.51
N THR A 150 9.99 4.22 -6.74
CA THR A 150 9.34 4.79 -7.94
C THR A 150 8.31 3.80 -8.46
N HIS A 151 7.10 4.26 -8.87
CA HIS A 151 6.02 3.33 -9.20
C HIS A 151 5.46 3.48 -10.63
N HIS A 152 4.71 4.54 -10.94
CA HIS A 152 4.12 4.75 -12.26
C HIS A 152 4.94 5.66 -13.18
N ASP A 153 6.22 5.79 -12.92
CA ASP A 153 7.14 6.65 -13.66
C ASP A 153 7.64 5.91 -14.92
N ASN A 154 6.76 5.73 -15.91
CA ASN A 154 6.99 4.90 -17.07
C ASN A 154 6.49 5.51 -18.39
N ASP A 155 6.40 6.83 -18.50
CA ASP A 155 6.02 7.50 -19.75
C ASP A 155 7.11 7.35 -20.81
N VAL A 156 6.75 6.82 -21.97
CA VAL A 156 7.66 6.54 -23.09
C VAL A 156 8.35 7.80 -23.63
N LYS A 157 7.80 8.99 -23.39
CA LYS A 157 8.36 10.24 -23.88
C LYS A 157 9.51 10.75 -23.01
N TYR A 158 9.51 10.48 -21.71
CA TYR A 158 10.42 11.13 -20.76
C TYR A 158 11.36 10.16 -20.04
N TYR A 159 10.87 9.01 -19.61
CA TYR A 159 11.60 8.13 -18.67
C TYR A 159 11.27 6.64 -18.84
N TYR A 160 10.82 6.22 -20.03
CA TYR A 160 10.60 4.81 -20.30
C TYR A 160 11.93 4.06 -20.43
N PRO A 161 12.14 2.96 -19.68
CA PRO A 161 13.44 2.29 -19.60
C PRO A 161 13.71 1.37 -20.81
N ASP A 162 13.86 1.94 -21.99
CA ASP A 162 14.29 1.24 -23.20
C ASP A 162 15.58 1.84 -23.76
N THR A 163 16.12 1.22 -24.80
CA THR A 163 17.39 1.67 -25.42
C THR A 163 17.29 3.02 -26.11
N LEU A 164 16.09 3.43 -26.54
CA LEU A 164 15.87 4.72 -27.20
C LEU A 164 15.79 5.88 -26.21
N HIS A 165 15.34 5.60 -24.98
CA HIS A 165 15.10 6.59 -23.93
C HIS A 165 16.09 6.44 -22.76
N TYR A 166 17.16 5.64 -22.94
CA TYR A 166 18.12 5.32 -21.88
C TYR A 166 18.66 6.57 -21.18
N ASP A 167 19.14 7.55 -21.93
CA ASP A 167 19.77 8.76 -21.37
C ASP A 167 18.78 9.59 -20.56
N SER A 168 17.54 9.76 -21.04
CA SER A 168 16.49 10.49 -20.34
C SER A 168 16.02 9.75 -19.10
N SER A 169 15.85 8.44 -19.20
CA SER A 169 15.46 7.59 -18.06
C SER A 169 16.55 7.57 -16.98
N ALA A 170 17.81 7.46 -17.38
CA ALA A 170 18.94 7.49 -16.46
C ALA A 170 19.07 8.85 -15.77
N ALA A 171 18.89 9.94 -16.50
CA ALA A 171 18.91 11.30 -15.93
C ALA A 171 17.77 11.49 -14.93
N TYR A 172 16.55 11.09 -15.30
CA TYR A 172 15.37 11.16 -14.43
C TYR A 172 15.57 10.35 -13.14
N LEU A 173 15.89 9.06 -13.26
CA LEU A 173 16.09 8.18 -12.10
C LEU A 173 17.23 8.69 -11.20
N SER A 174 18.35 9.12 -11.79
CA SER A 174 19.45 9.69 -11.01
C SER A 174 19.03 10.92 -10.22
N ALA A 175 18.24 11.81 -10.82
CA ALA A 175 17.75 13.00 -10.14
C ALA A 175 16.79 12.66 -9.00
N ILE A 176 15.82 11.76 -9.24
CA ILE A 176 14.86 11.31 -8.21
C ILE A 176 15.59 10.64 -7.05
N TRP A 177 16.42 9.63 -7.33
CA TRP A 177 17.10 8.86 -6.29
C TRP A 177 18.11 9.69 -5.50
N THR A 178 18.76 10.68 -6.11
CA THR A 178 19.65 11.61 -5.38
C THR A 178 18.87 12.44 -4.36
N GLN A 179 17.71 12.97 -4.73
CA GLN A 179 16.86 13.74 -3.84
C GLN A 179 16.24 12.87 -2.74
N MET A 180 15.80 11.67 -3.07
CA MET A 180 15.33 10.71 -2.08
C MET A 180 16.42 10.33 -1.08
N ALA A 181 17.61 9.97 -1.56
CA ALA A 181 18.74 9.62 -0.69
C ALA A 181 19.11 10.77 0.25
N GLU A 182 19.10 12.01 -0.22
CA GLU A 182 19.34 13.17 0.63
C GLU A 182 18.22 13.38 1.65
N LYS A 183 16.95 13.19 1.26
CA LYS A 183 15.79 13.37 2.13
C LYS A 183 15.71 12.35 3.25
N PHE A 184 16.17 11.13 2.99
CA PHE A 184 16.04 9.98 3.90
C PHE A 184 17.38 9.54 4.52
N LYS A 185 18.46 10.30 4.34
CA LYS A 185 19.83 9.94 4.76
C LYS A 185 20.01 9.72 6.28
N ASP A 186 19.11 10.22 7.08
CA ASP A 186 19.10 10.11 8.54
C ASP A 186 18.24 8.95 9.08
N CYS A 187 17.59 8.19 8.18
CA CYS A 187 16.89 6.97 8.54
C CYS A 187 17.88 5.81 8.77
N ASP A 188 17.47 4.86 9.59
CA ASP A 188 18.23 3.64 9.85
C ASP A 188 17.92 2.53 8.81
N ASP A 189 18.34 1.31 9.10
CA ASP A 189 18.18 0.15 8.23
C ASP A 189 16.73 -0.40 8.13
N HIS A 190 15.79 0.20 8.85
CA HIS A 190 14.36 -0.10 8.65
C HIS A 190 13.80 0.55 7.39
N LEU A 191 14.50 1.52 6.78
CA LEU A 191 14.13 2.11 5.51
C LEU A 191 14.83 1.45 4.33
N ILE A 192 14.06 1.08 3.32
CA ILE A 192 14.53 0.55 2.03
C ILE A 192 14.08 1.51 0.92
N LEU A 193 15.02 1.94 0.08
CA LEU A 193 14.77 2.78 -1.09
C LEU A 193 14.95 2.00 -2.38
#